data_fc03644cc35c056a2c18e0e7bc761a50
#
_entry.id   fc03644cc35c056a2c18e0e7bc761a50
#
_cell.length_a   1.000
_cell.length_b   1.000
_cell.length_c   1.000
_cell.angle_alpha   90.00
_cell.angle_beta   90.00
_cell.angle_gamma   90.00
#
_symmetry.space_group_name_H-M   'P 1'
#
loop_
_entity.id
_entity.type
_entity.pdbx_description
1 polymer ?
#
loop_
_entity_poly.entity_id
_entity_poly.type
_entity_poly.pdbx_seq_one_letter_code
_entity_poly.pdbx_strand_id
1 'polypeptide(L)'
;MLSFFLFTINTLRFTLPILTLYGTAPTFITFWFLLRSITSILFPRHIYRRCDDHLYSIYQRLVLFFFQNWVSVKIYVHGDYEKIFKKKENVLYISNHQSSVDWIITNMLAVHQGSLGHIRYVLKSDLKWIPFYGFYFQQHGCIYVRRNDKGDIDRVEKGMRQIEYNGLPVWLVIFPEGTRFNPINNQDAIQRSRLFAQEKGLVPFDYVLYPRTGATVAAIKALKHKLDAVYDITIMYNQTYDHQQQIRLNAPSMAEYLQSETNELHIDIRRIEINEIPSETNEQISNWLYQRFQLKDKLLKNFYNYYKTKNDESIIFTCDRKDKPIELELPLRETIYSCFFLTLTTLPFILSERGRSFYLKICLIGTPLTLIWMHLFPYSRFNSNIDNQLE
;
A
#
# COMPACT_ATOMS: atom_id res chain seq x y z
N MET A 1 33.73 16.39 -14.65
CA MET A 1 33.44 15.00 -15.07
C MET A 1 32.74 14.20 -13.98
N LEU A 2 33.26 14.10 -12.76
CA LEU A 2 32.65 13.32 -11.67
C LEU A 2 31.23 13.80 -11.32
N SER A 3 31.00 15.11 -11.19
CA SER A 3 29.67 15.68 -10.89
C SER A 3 28.63 15.41 -12.00
N PHE A 4 29.06 15.44 -13.27
CA PHE A 4 28.19 15.09 -14.39
C PHE A 4 27.84 13.59 -14.38
N PHE A 5 28.80 12.73 -14.08
CA PHE A 5 28.59 11.29 -13.97
C PHE A 5 27.63 10.95 -12.81
N LEU A 6 27.83 11.55 -11.64
CA LEU A 6 26.94 11.38 -10.50
C LEU A 6 25.51 11.89 -10.78
N PHE A 7 25.39 13.04 -11.42
CA PHE A 7 24.09 13.59 -11.86
C PHE A 7 23.39 12.63 -12.82
N THR A 8 24.14 12.05 -13.78
CA THR A 8 23.59 11.09 -14.75
C THR A 8 23.10 9.82 -14.06
N ILE A 9 23.88 9.27 -13.11
CA ILE A 9 23.49 8.07 -12.34
C ILE A 9 22.22 8.35 -11.53
N ASN A 10 22.17 9.47 -10.79
CA ASN A 10 21.01 9.80 -9.98
C ASN A 10 19.75 10.04 -10.82
N THR A 11 19.91 10.63 -12.01
CA THR A 11 18.83 10.80 -12.97
C THR A 11 18.33 9.43 -13.47
N LEU A 12 19.23 8.51 -13.81
CA LEU A 12 18.88 7.16 -14.27
C LEU A 12 18.22 6.33 -13.16
N ARG A 13 18.67 6.45 -11.91
CA ARG A 13 18.06 5.77 -10.75
C ARG A 13 16.57 6.07 -10.60
N PHE A 14 16.14 7.25 -10.97
CA PHE A 14 14.74 7.67 -10.90
C PHE A 14 13.98 7.49 -12.23
N THR A 15 14.58 7.89 -13.36
CA THR A 15 13.90 7.90 -14.65
C THR A 15 13.64 6.51 -15.19
N LEU A 16 14.59 5.58 -15.03
CA LEU A 16 14.44 4.20 -15.50
C LEU A 16 13.27 3.46 -14.82
N PRO A 17 13.13 3.47 -13.47
CA PRO A 17 11.95 2.93 -12.81
C PRO A 17 10.64 3.52 -13.32
N ILE A 18 10.55 4.85 -13.42
CA ILE A 18 9.32 5.53 -13.88
C ILE A 18 8.98 5.14 -15.31
N LEU A 19 9.94 5.22 -16.23
CA LEU A 19 9.73 4.86 -17.63
C LEU A 19 9.31 3.40 -17.77
N THR A 20 9.90 2.50 -16.98
CA THR A 20 9.54 1.08 -17.03
C THR A 20 8.16 0.82 -16.45
N LEU A 21 7.84 1.38 -15.29
CA LEU A 21 6.53 1.19 -14.66
C LEU A 21 5.40 1.78 -15.52
N TYR A 22 5.50 3.04 -15.91
CA TYR A 22 4.46 3.65 -16.75
C TYR A 22 4.47 3.12 -18.18
N GLY A 23 5.65 2.81 -18.73
CA GLY A 23 5.78 2.27 -20.08
C GLY A 23 5.23 0.86 -20.23
N THR A 24 5.23 0.03 -19.19
CA THR A 24 4.64 -1.31 -19.23
C THR A 24 3.15 -1.34 -18.90
N ALA A 25 2.60 -0.27 -18.32
CA ALA A 25 1.20 -0.24 -17.88
C ALA A 25 0.18 -0.45 -19.02
N PRO A 26 0.29 0.18 -20.22
CA PRO A 26 -0.63 -0.07 -21.32
C PRO A 26 -0.62 -1.53 -21.80
N THR A 27 0.58 -2.13 -21.88
CA THR A 27 0.73 -3.55 -22.26
C THR A 27 0.11 -4.46 -21.21
N PHE A 28 0.37 -4.19 -19.93
CA PHE A 28 -0.22 -4.92 -18.81
C PHE A 28 -1.76 -4.87 -18.84
N ILE A 29 -2.35 -3.69 -19.05
CA ILE A 29 -3.81 -3.52 -19.13
C ILE A 29 -4.39 -4.27 -20.34
N THR A 30 -3.66 -4.32 -21.45
CA THR A 30 -4.06 -5.10 -22.62
C THR A 30 -4.13 -6.60 -22.30
N PHE A 31 -3.09 -7.15 -21.64
CA PHE A 31 -3.11 -8.54 -21.18
C PHE A 31 -4.21 -8.81 -20.17
N TRP A 32 -4.41 -7.90 -19.22
CA TRP A 32 -5.50 -8.03 -18.26
C TRP A 32 -6.88 -8.04 -18.94
N PHE A 33 -7.10 -7.17 -19.94
CA PHE A 33 -8.36 -7.12 -20.67
C PHE A 33 -8.60 -8.41 -21.47
N LEU A 34 -7.57 -8.94 -22.13
CA LEU A 34 -7.65 -10.22 -22.83
C LEU A 34 -7.95 -11.37 -21.86
N LEU A 35 -7.23 -11.45 -20.75
CA LEU A 35 -7.46 -12.43 -19.70
C LEU A 35 -8.91 -12.37 -19.21
N ARG A 36 -9.39 -11.17 -18.87
CA ARG A 36 -10.76 -10.98 -18.41
C ARG A 36 -11.78 -11.40 -19.45
N SER A 37 -11.60 -11.03 -20.71
CA SER A 37 -12.52 -11.37 -21.79
C SER A 37 -12.60 -12.89 -21.99
N ILE A 38 -11.46 -13.56 -22.07
CA ILE A 38 -11.40 -15.01 -22.26
C ILE A 38 -12.00 -15.72 -21.04
N THR A 39 -11.60 -15.36 -19.85
CA THR A 39 -12.05 -16.05 -18.63
C THR A 39 -13.51 -15.78 -18.30
N SER A 40 -14.05 -14.60 -18.64
CA SER A 40 -15.48 -14.28 -18.41
C SER A 40 -16.41 -15.12 -19.28
N ILE A 41 -15.94 -15.56 -20.47
CA ILE A 41 -16.73 -16.35 -21.41
C ILE A 41 -16.60 -17.85 -21.13
N LEU A 42 -15.38 -18.30 -20.81
CA LEU A 42 -15.04 -19.73 -20.77
C LEU A 42 -15.03 -20.35 -19.38
N PHE A 43 -14.90 -19.55 -18.33
CA PHE A 43 -14.62 -20.08 -16.98
C PHE A 43 -15.48 -19.43 -15.88
N PRO A 44 -15.71 -20.15 -14.78
CA PRO A 44 -16.33 -19.61 -13.58
C PRO A 44 -15.56 -18.41 -13.02
N ARG A 45 -16.26 -17.48 -12.36
CA ARG A 45 -15.72 -16.20 -11.84
C ARG A 45 -14.49 -16.37 -10.94
N HIS A 46 -14.43 -17.45 -10.14
CA HIS A 46 -13.29 -17.69 -9.24
C HIS A 46 -11.97 -17.95 -10.01
N ILE A 47 -12.02 -18.55 -11.21
CA ILE A 47 -10.85 -18.77 -12.06
C ILE A 47 -10.30 -17.43 -12.53
N TYR A 48 -11.17 -16.55 -13.06
CA TYR A 48 -10.77 -15.19 -13.42
C TYR A 48 -10.07 -14.50 -12.25
N ARG A 49 -10.67 -14.56 -11.05
CA ARG A 49 -10.11 -13.88 -9.86
C ARG A 49 -8.73 -14.39 -9.48
N ARG A 50 -8.50 -15.70 -9.53
CA ARG A 50 -7.17 -16.27 -9.27
C ARG A 50 -6.14 -15.84 -10.31
N CYS A 51 -6.53 -15.80 -11.57
CA CYS A 51 -5.66 -15.31 -12.64
C CYS A 51 -5.36 -13.81 -12.49
N ASP A 52 -6.34 -13.01 -12.09
CA ASP A 52 -6.16 -11.59 -11.80
C ASP A 52 -5.19 -11.36 -10.63
N ASP A 53 -5.33 -12.12 -9.53
CA ASP A 53 -4.40 -12.07 -8.39
C ASP A 53 -2.97 -12.42 -8.82
N HIS A 54 -2.81 -13.41 -9.69
CA HIS A 54 -1.50 -13.78 -10.22
C HIS A 54 -0.91 -12.66 -11.10
N LEU A 55 -1.72 -12.11 -12.00
CA LEU A 55 -1.31 -11.01 -12.89
C LEU A 55 -0.94 -9.76 -12.08
N TYR A 56 -1.73 -9.42 -11.04
CA TYR A 56 -1.39 -8.36 -10.10
C TYR A 56 -0.04 -8.62 -9.43
N SER A 57 0.19 -9.83 -8.95
CA SER A 57 1.46 -10.21 -8.32
C SER A 57 2.66 -10.02 -9.27
N ILE A 58 2.52 -10.33 -10.57
CA ILE A 58 3.56 -10.10 -11.56
C ILE A 58 3.90 -8.61 -11.64
N TYR A 59 2.90 -7.73 -11.70
CA TYR A 59 3.15 -6.30 -11.78
C TYR A 59 3.74 -5.73 -10.49
N GLN A 60 3.27 -6.19 -9.32
CA GLN A 60 3.83 -5.75 -8.04
C GLN A 60 5.27 -6.24 -7.82
N ARG A 61 5.68 -7.38 -8.41
CA ARG A 61 7.08 -7.80 -8.41
C ARG A 61 7.97 -6.89 -9.26
N LEU A 62 7.45 -6.30 -10.35
CA LEU A 62 8.17 -5.25 -11.08
C LEU A 62 8.35 -4.00 -10.21
N VAL A 63 7.33 -3.61 -9.44
CA VAL A 63 7.46 -2.51 -8.47
C VAL A 63 8.54 -2.84 -7.43
N LEU A 64 8.50 -4.03 -6.83
CA LEU A 64 9.48 -4.47 -5.84
C LEU A 64 10.91 -4.56 -6.42
N PHE A 65 11.06 -4.92 -7.70
CA PHE A 65 12.37 -4.89 -8.36
C PHE A 65 13.00 -3.50 -8.23
N PHE A 66 12.25 -2.43 -8.51
CA PHE A 66 12.79 -1.07 -8.42
C PHE A 66 12.90 -0.56 -6.99
N PHE A 67 11.93 -0.84 -6.12
CA PHE A 67 11.88 -0.26 -4.78
C PHE A 67 12.59 -1.09 -3.69
N GLN A 68 13.06 -2.27 -4.01
CA GLN A 68 13.82 -3.09 -3.05
C GLN A 68 15.14 -3.64 -3.63
N ASN A 69 15.17 -4.18 -4.86
CA ASN A 69 16.41 -4.70 -5.42
C ASN A 69 17.28 -3.63 -6.09
N TRP A 70 16.68 -2.61 -6.72
CA TRP A 70 17.38 -1.53 -7.43
C TRP A 70 17.97 -0.50 -6.49
N VAL A 71 17.31 -0.22 -5.38
CA VAL A 71 17.75 0.76 -4.37
C VAL A 71 18.56 0.07 -3.28
N SER A 72 19.51 0.80 -2.69
CA SER A 72 20.35 0.29 -1.58
C SER A 72 19.74 0.64 -0.22
N VAL A 73 18.44 0.35 -0.02
CA VAL A 73 17.75 0.61 1.24
C VAL A 73 17.86 -0.62 2.15
N LYS A 74 18.35 -0.44 3.37
CA LYS A 74 18.34 -1.48 4.40
C LYS A 74 16.99 -1.48 5.10
N ILE A 75 16.35 -2.63 5.15
CA ILE A 75 15.01 -2.80 5.74
C ILE A 75 15.14 -3.69 6.96
N TYR A 76 14.86 -3.14 8.15
CA TYR A 76 14.89 -3.86 9.40
C TYR A 76 13.46 -4.14 9.89
N VAL A 77 13.15 -5.40 10.11
CA VAL A 77 11.84 -5.84 10.60
C VAL A 77 11.93 -6.28 12.04
N HIS A 78 11.04 -5.75 12.87
CA HIS A 78 10.93 -6.01 14.30
C HIS A 78 9.62 -6.74 14.61
N GLY A 79 9.58 -7.46 15.71
CA GLY A 79 8.35 -8.03 16.27
C GLY A 79 7.96 -9.38 15.70
N ASP A 80 6.68 -9.56 15.34
CA ASP A 80 6.09 -10.88 15.04
C ASP A 80 6.34 -11.38 13.60
N TYR A 81 7.42 -10.97 12.93
CA TYR A 81 7.71 -11.31 11.53
C TYR A 81 7.77 -12.82 11.26
N GLU A 82 8.32 -13.61 12.19
CA GLU A 82 8.38 -15.06 12.02
C GLU A 82 7.00 -15.69 11.90
N LYS A 83 6.02 -15.24 12.68
CA LYS A 83 4.65 -15.73 12.63
C LYS A 83 3.99 -15.38 11.29
N ILE A 84 4.26 -14.15 10.80
CA ILE A 84 3.67 -13.63 9.58
C ILE A 84 4.23 -14.34 8.35
N PHE A 85 5.54 -14.56 8.27
CA PHE A 85 6.14 -15.14 7.07
C PHE A 85 5.96 -16.66 6.95
N LYS A 86 5.61 -17.35 8.04
CA LYS A 86 5.44 -18.82 8.04
C LYS A 86 4.09 -19.30 7.51
N LYS A 87 3.05 -18.45 7.53
CA LYS A 87 1.67 -18.88 7.22
C LYS A 87 0.94 -17.85 6.37
N LYS A 88 0.24 -18.34 5.35
CA LYS A 88 -0.70 -17.49 4.60
C LYS A 88 -1.94 -17.22 5.41
N GLU A 89 -2.32 -15.97 5.54
CA GLU A 89 -3.45 -15.52 6.34
C GLU A 89 -4.28 -14.49 5.60
N ASN A 90 -5.58 -14.45 5.92
CA ASN A 90 -6.46 -13.36 5.58
C ASN A 90 -6.32 -12.28 6.64
N VAL A 91 -5.91 -11.09 6.26
CA VAL A 91 -5.56 -10.08 7.25
C VAL A 91 -6.15 -8.71 6.94
N LEU A 92 -6.41 -8.00 8.02
CA LEU A 92 -6.56 -6.55 7.99
C LEU A 92 -5.20 -5.94 8.34
N TYR A 93 -4.57 -5.29 7.37
CA TYR A 93 -3.32 -4.56 7.54
C TYR A 93 -3.63 -3.10 7.90
N ILE A 94 -3.17 -2.64 9.06
CA ILE A 94 -3.30 -1.26 9.50
C ILE A 94 -1.91 -0.66 9.75
N SER A 95 -1.64 0.52 9.19
CA SER A 95 -0.34 1.18 9.35
C SER A 95 -0.49 2.67 9.55
N ASN A 96 0.52 3.30 10.17
CA ASN A 96 0.72 4.74 10.07
C ASN A 96 1.06 5.13 8.63
N HIS A 97 0.88 6.39 8.29
CA HIS A 97 1.06 6.89 6.93
C HIS A 97 1.92 8.15 6.91
N GLN A 98 3.16 8.05 6.43
CA GLN A 98 4.13 9.16 6.38
C GLN A 98 4.61 9.46 4.96
N SER A 99 4.77 8.41 4.14
CA SER A 99 5.40 8.49 2.83
C SER A 99 4.48 8.06 1.70
N SER A 100 4.78 8.52 0.49
CA SER A 100 4.19 7.95 -0.73
C SER A 100 4.71 6.53 -1.05
N VAL A 101 5.69 6.02 -0.30
CA VAL A 101 6.26 4.67 -0.41
C VAL A 101 5.55 3.66 0.50
N ASP A 102 4.80 4.08 1.50
CA ASP A 102 4.21 3.20 2.52
C ASP A 102 3.39 2.03 1.95
N TRP A 103 2.71 2.22 0.81
CA TRP A 103 1.98 1.14 0.15
C TRP A 103 2.90 0.06 -0.44
N ILE A 104 4.14 0.42 -0.82
CA ILE A 104 5.12 -0.53 -1.35
C ILE A 104 5.66 -1.41 -0.21
N ILE A 105 5.72 -0.87 1.01
CA ILE A 105 6.12 -1.64 2.20
C ILE A 105 5.14 -2.79 2.46
N THR A 106 3.85 -2.58 2.20
CA THR A 106 2.88 -3.68 2.23
C THR A 106 3.25 -4.79 1.25
N ASN A 107 3.69 -4.43 0.04
CA ASN A 107 4.15 -5.40 -0.97
C ASN A 107 5.41 -6.13 -0.49
N MET A 108 6.36 -5.41 0.14
CA MET A 108 7.59 -5.97 0.69
C MET A 108 7.32 -7.04 1.76
N LEU A 109 6.28 -6.87 2.56
CA LEU A 109 5.87 -7.86 3.55
C LEU A 109 5.06 -9.01 2.92
N ALA A 110 4.10 -8.68 2.06
CA ALA A 110 3.20 -9.67 1.47
C ALA A 110 3.90 -10.66 0.54
N VAL A 111 5.00 -10.26 -0.14
CA VAL A 111 5.76 -11.14 -1.02
C VAL A 111 6.39 -12.30 -0.25
N HIS A 112 6.85 -12.08 0.98
CA HIS A 112 7.45 -13.12 1.84
C HIS A 112 6.41 -14.15 2.31
N GLN A 113 5.15 -13.77 2.38
CA GLN A 113 4.05 -14.68 2.70
C GLN A 113 3.46 -15.35 1.43
N GLY A 114 3.86 -14.93 0.24
CA GLY A 114 3.25 -15.34 -1.03
C GLY A 114 1.82 -14.83 -1.21
N SER A 115 1.49 -13.70 -0.57
CA SER A 115 0.16 -13.07 -0.57
C SER A 115 0.08 -11.80 -1.40
N LEU A 116 1.10 -11.50 -2.22
CA LEU A 116 1.21 -10.26 -2.98
C LEU A 116 -0.01 -10.00 -3.89
N GLY A 117 -0.56 -11.03 -4.51
CA GLY A 117 -1.77 -10.94 -5.34
C GLY A 117 -3.07 -10.71 -4.56
N HIS A 118 -3.05 -10.93 -3.26
CA HIS A 118 -4.25 -10.83 -2.41
C HIS A 118 -4.47 -9.43 -1.82
N ILE A 119 -3.58 -8.48 -2.12
CA ILE A 119 -3.64 -7.12 -1.57
C ILE A 119 -4.82 -6.35 -2.16
N ARG A 120 -5.62 -5.74 -1.29
CA ARG A 120 -6.72 -4.83 -1.62
C ARG A 120 -6.60 -3.58 -0.75
N TYR A 121 -6.62 -2.42 -1.35
CA TYR A 121 -6.45 -1.15 -0.65
C TYR A 121 -7.77 -0.42 -0.47
N VAL A 122 -7.91 0.28 0.66
CA VAL A 122 -8.86 1.38 0.79
C VAL A 122 -8.15 2.65 0.35
N LEU A 123 -8.51 3.18 -0.81
CA LEU A 123 -7.82 4.24 -1.53
C LEU A 123 -8.59 5.57 -1.50
N LYS A 124 -7.86 6.70 -1.55
CA LYS A 124 -8.46 8.01 -1.81
C LYS A 124 -9.07 8.05 -3.22
N SER A 125 -10.28 8.58 -3.35
CA SER A 125 -11.01 8.63 -4.63
C SER A 125 -10.28 9.37 -5.75
N ASP A 126 -9.37 10.29 -5.44
CA ASP A 126 -8.59 11.02 -6.46
C ASP A 126 -7.65 10.08 -7.23
N LEU A 127 -7.20 8.98 -6.61
CA LEU A 127 -6.33 8.00 -7.25
C LEU A 127 -7.00 7.23 -8.40
N LYS A 128 -8.34 7.25 -8.48
CA LYS A 128 -9.07 6.67 -9.61
C LYS A 128 -8.73 7.33 -10.96
N TRP A 129 -8.26 8.59 -10.92
CA TRP A 129 -7.93 9.35 -12.11
C TRP A 129 -6.53 9.08 -12.66
N ILE A 130 -5.71 8.28 -11.97
CA ILE A 130 -4.41 7.85 -12.50
C ILE A 130 -4.66 6.92 -13.70
N PRO A 131 -4.21 7.29 -14.92
CA PRO A 131 -4.43 6.50 -16.13
C PRO A 131 -4.05 5.04 -15.94
N PHE A 132 -4.89 4.12 -16.42
CA PHE A 132 -4.78 2.67 -16.30
C PHE A 132 -4.85 2.13 -14.86
N TYR A 133 -4.06 2.67 -13.94
CA TYR A 133 -3.96 2.17 -12.55
C TYR A 133 -5.27 2.35 -11.78
N GLY A 134 -5.89 3.53 -11.86
CA GLY A 134 -7.13 3.79 -11.15
C GLY A 134 -8.24 2.84 -11.57
N PHE A 135 -8.40 2.61 -12.87
CA PHE A 135 -9.34 1.63 -13.40
C PHE A 135 -8.99 0.21 -12.92
N TYR A 136 -7.73 -0.20 -13.07
CA TYR A 136 -7.30 -1.54 -12.72
C TYR A 136 -7.50 -1.83 -11.22
N PHE A 137 -7.14 -0.91 -10.34
CA PHE A 137 -7.34 -1.08 -8.89
C PHE A 137 -8.81 -1.30 -8.53
N GLN A 138 -9.74 -0.60 -9.18
CA GLN A 138 -11.17 -0.85 -9.00
C GLN A 138 -11.55 -2.28 -9.43
N GLN A 139 -11.08 -2.73 -10.59
CA GLN A 139 -11.37 -4.07 -11.11
C GLN A 139 -10.74 -5.16 -10.26
N HIS A 140 -9.57 -4.92 -9.69
CA HIS A 140 -8.88 -5.81 -8.76
C HIS A 140 -9.56 -5.91 -7.39
N GLY A 141 -10.48 -4.98 -7.06
CA GLY A 141 -11.26 -4.99 -5.82
C GLY A 141 -10.77 -4.02 -4.75
N CYS A 142 -9.96 -3.02 -5.10
CA CYS A 142 -9.66 -1.91 -4.20
C CYS A 142 -10.89 -1.00 -4.01
N ILE A 143 -11.01 -0.39 -2.85
CA ILE A 143 -12.18 0.40 -2.44
C ILE A 143 -11.83 1.87 -2.44
N TYR A 144 -12.57 2.70 -3.21
CA TYR A 144 -12.36 4.14 -3.27
C TYR A 144 -13.26 4.90 -2.29
N VAL A 145 -12.66 5.76 -1.45
CA VAL A 145 -13.34 6.61 -0.47
C VAL A 145 -13.03 8.09 -0.69
N ARG A 146 -14.01 8.97 -0.45
CA ARG A 146 -13.86 10.44 -0.57
C ARG A 146 -13.35 11.11 0.71
N ARG A 147 -13.37 10.38 1.83
CA ARG A 147 -12.87 10.76 3.18
C ARG A 147 -13.70 11.79 3.95
N ASN A 148 -14.67 12.46 3.33
CA ASN A 148 -15.56 13.45 3.97
C ASN A 148 -17.02 13.29 3.53
N ASP A 149 -17.36 12.20 2.85
CA ASP A 149 -18.70 11.94 2.34
C ASP A 149 -19.42 10.94 3.26
N LYS A 150 -20.67 11.27 3.63
CA LYS A 150 -21.53 10.36 4.41
C LYS A 150 -21.71 9.00 3.74
N GLY A 151 -21.65 8.94 2.40
CA GLY A 151 -21.71 7.70 1.62
C GLY A 151 -20.41 6.87 1.59
N ASP A 152 -19.35 7.30 2.28
CA ASP A 152 -18.08 6.53 2.31
C ASP A 152 -18.23 5.23 3.11
N ILE A 153 -19.00 5.24 4.19
CA ILE A 153 -19.25 4.04 5.00
C ILE A 153 -19.96 2.99 4.15
N ASP A 154 -21.02 3.37 3.43
CA ASP A 154 -21.75 2.45 2.53
C ASP A 154 -20.86 1.89 1.42
N ARG A 155 -19.96 2.72 0.85
CA ARG A 155 -19.01 2.25 -0.17
C ARG A 155 -18.01 1.23 0.40
N VAL A 156 -17.50 1.50 1.59
CA VAL A 156 -16.60 0.58 2.29
C VAL A 156 -17.31 -0.72 2.61
N GLU A 157 -18.51 -0.67 3.19
CA GLU A 157 -19.29 -1.86 3.49
C GLU A 157 -19.64 -2.69 2.25
N LYS A 158 -20.05 -2.03 1.16
CA LYS A 158 -20.28 -2.70 -0.13
C LYS A 158 -18.99 -3.36 -0.66
N GLY A 159 -17.87 -2.67 -0.54
CA GLY A 159 -16.56 -3.22 -0.89
C GLY A 159 -16.20 -4.45 -0.06
N MET A 160 -16.47 -4.42 1.26
CA MET A 160 -16.22 -5.56 2.14
C MET A 160 -17.11 -6.75 1.80
N ARG A 161 -18.42 -6.53 1.57
CA ARG A 161 -19.32 -7.59 1.09
C ARG A 161 -18.87 -8.21 -0.22
N GLN A 162 -18.33 -7.41 -1.15
CA GLN A 162 -17.77 -7.92 -2.40
C GLN A 162 -16.51 -8.78 -2.19
N ILE A 163 -15.64 -8.41 -1.26
CA ILE A 163 -14.45 -9.21 -0.87
C ILE A 163 -14.91 -10.54 -0.24
N GLU A 164 -15.91 -10.49 0.60
CA GLU A 164 -16.51 -11.66 1.22
C GLU A 164 -17.12 -12.60 0.17
N TYR A 165 -17.98 -12.09 -0.68
CA TYR A 165 -18.66 -12.84 -1.75
C TYR A 165 -17.67 -13.52 -2.71
N ASN A 166 -16.55 -12.88 -3.02
CA ASN A 166 -15.53 -13.47 -3.89
C ASN A 166 -14.83 -14.70 -3.27
N GLY A 167 -14.89 -14.89 -1.96
CA GLY A 167 -14.31 -16.04 -1.27
C GLY A 167 -12.79 -16.18 -1.34
N LEU A 168 -12.09 -15.19 -1.92
CA LEU A 168 -10.64 -15.25 -2.13
C LEU A 168 -9.88 -14.81 -0.88
N PRO A 169 -8.62 -15.27 -0.73
CA PRO A 169 -7.72 -14.73 0.28
C PRO A 169 -7.58 -13.20 0.15
N VAL A 170 -7.39 -12.52 1.27
CA VAL A 170 -7.32 -11.05 1.28
C VAL A 170 -6.28 -10.52 2.27
N TRP A 171 -5.50 -9.56 1.78
CA TRP A 171 -4.77 -8.58 2.57
C TRP A 171 -5.45 -7.24 2.38
N LEU A 172 -6.35 -6.89 3.29
CA LEU A 172 -7.06 -5.63 3.25
C LEU A 172 -6.23 -4.54 3.90
N VAL A 173 -5.77 -3.58 3.13
CA VAL A 173 -4.84 -2.54 3.57
C VAL A 173 -5.57 -1.24 3.83
N ILE A 174 -5.45 -0.74 5.05
CA ILE A 174 -6.01 0.54 5.47
C ILE A 174 -4.90 1.39 6.11
N PHE A 175 -4.82 2.65 5.69
CA PHE A 175 -4.06 3.69 6.38
C PHE A 175 -5.05 4.59 7.12
N PRO A 176 -5.35 4.31 8.41
CA PRO A 176 -6.46 4.95 9.11
C PRO A 176 -6.33 6.47 9.28
N GLU A 177 -5.11 7.01 9.24
CA GLU A 177 -4.87 8.46 9.26
C GLU A 177 -5.58 9.22 8.13
N GLY A 178 -5.84 8.51 7.04
CA GLY A 178 -6.54 9.08 5.88
C GLY A 178 -5.72 10.10 5.07
N THR A 179 -4.60 10.59 5.57
CA THR A 179 -3.62 11.41 4.87
C THR A 179 -2.24 11.18 5.49
N ARG A 180 -1.18 11.60 4.79
CA ARG A 180 0.19 11.44 5.29
C ARG A 180 0.49 12.40 6.42
N PHE A 181 1.10 11.90 7.48
CA PHE A 181 1.75 12.75 8.47
C PHE A 181 2.96 13.41 7.84
N ASN A 182 2.89 14.73 7.67
CA ASN A 182 3.94 15.48 7.02
C ASN A 182 4.18 16.75 7.83
N PRO A 183 5.26 16.78 8.66
CA PRO A 183 5.48 17.86 9.63
C PRO A 183 5.84 19.20 8.97
N ILE A 184 6.29 19.23 7.72
CA ILE A 184 6.65 20.47 7.01
C ILE A 184 5.49 20.95 6.15
N ASN A 185 4.92 20.07 5.31
CA ASN A 185 4.00 20.48 4.24
C ASN A 185 2.52 20.28 4.57
N ASN A 186 2.15 19.64 5.70
CA ASN A 186 0.75 19.33 6.04
C ASN A 186 0.42 19.68 7.49
N GLN A 187 0.83 20.85 7.94
CA GLN A 187 0.57 21.36 9.30
C GLN A 187 -0.93 21.43 9.62
N ASP A 188 -1.77 21.75 8.62
CA ASP A 188 -3.22 21.82 8.79
C ASP A 188 -3.82 20.45 9.19
N ALA A 189 -3.29 19.35 8.65
CA ALA A 189 -3.77 18.03 9.03
C ALA A 189 -3.37 17.67 10.48
N ILE A 190 -2.17 18.07 10.88
CA ILE A 190 -1.67 17.86 12.24
C ILE A 190 -2.51 18.68 13.22
N GLN A 191 -2.78 19.96 12.90
CA GLN A 191 -3.60 20.82 13.75
C GLN A 191 -5.03 20.31 13.89
N ARG A 192 -5.68 19.90 12.77
CA ARG A 192 -7.01 19.28 12.84
C ARG A 192 -7.02 18.00 13.68
N SER A 193 -5.97 17.18 13.58
CA SER A 193 -5.82 15.98 14.40
C SER A 193 -5.73 16.29 15.89
N ARG A 194 -4.97 17.33 16.27
CA ARG A 194 -4.84 17.79 17.64
C ARG A 194 -6.15 18.38 18.19
N LEU A 195 -6.84 19.19 17.40
CA LEU A 195 -8.16 19.73 17.77
C LEU A 195 -9.18 18.61 18.00
N PHE A 196 -9.23 17.62 17.12
CA PHE A 196 -10.09 16.45 17.30
C PHE A 196 -9.80 15.73 18.63
N ALA A 197 -8.53 15.56 18.98
CA ALA A 197 -8.15 14.94 20.25
C ALA A 197 -8.67 15.77 21.46
N GLN A 198 -8.46 17.08 21.42
CA GLN A 198 -8.91 17.99 22.48
C GLN A 198 -10.44 17.96 22.65
N GLU A 199 -11.19 18.02 21.54
CA GLU A 199 -12.67 17.95 21.55
C GLU A 199 -13.19 16.63 22.14
N LYS A 200 -12.43 15.54 21.99
CA LYS A 200 -12.77 14.22 22.53
C LYS A 200 -12.18 13.95 23.93
N GLY A 201 -11.48 14.90 24.53
CA GLY A 201 -10.79 14.71 25.82
C GLY A 201 -9.65 13.67 25.74
N LEU A 202 -9.05 13.49 24.56
CA LEU A 202 -7.95 12.56 24.31
C LEU A 202 -6.61 13.30 24.29
N VAL A 203 -5.52 12.57 24.58
CA VAL A 203 -4.17 13.13 24.50
C VAL A 203 -3.74 13.28 23.04
N PRO A 204 -3.36 14.48 22.57
CA PRO A 204 -2.87 14.65 21.19
C PRO A 204 -1.62 13.81 20.88
N PHE A 205 -1.54 13.31 19.63
CA PHE A 205 -0.35 12.61 19.14
C PHE A 205 0.63 13.59 18.48
N ASP A 206 1.92 13.27 18.57
CA ASP A 206 3.00 14.10 18.03
C ASP A 206 3.61 13.54 16.74
N TYR A 207 3.54 12.23 16.53
CA TYR A 207 4.24 11.52 15.45
C TYR A 207 3.31 10.81 14.46
N VAL A 208 2.01 10.71 14.76
CA VAL A 208 0.96 10.18 13.89
C VAL A 208 -0.28 11.08 13.95
N LEU A 209 -1.18 10.94 12.99
CA LEU A 209 -2.49 11.57 13.06
C LEU A 209 -3.48 10.64 13.80
N TYR A 210 -4.53 11.24 14.38
CA TYR A 210 -5.63 10.45 14.93
C TYR A 210 -6.28 9.63 13.81
N PRO A 211 -6.49 8.31 14.02
CA PRO A 211 -7.04 7.44 13.01
C PRO A 211 -8.54 7.70 12.81
N ARG A 212 -8.97 7.68 11.55
CA ARG A 212 -10.39 7.63 11.16
C ARG A 212 -10.86 6.19 11.29
N THR A 213 -11.84 5.96 12.14
CA THR A 213 -12.22 4.60 12.54
C THR A 213 -13.17 3.91 11.57
N GLY A 214 -13.93 4.65 10.74
CA GLY A 214 -15.03 4.12 9.93
C GLY A 214 -14.65 2.93 9.03
N ALA A 215 -13.53 3.02 8.27
CA ALA A 215 -13.12 1.93 7.39
C ALA A 215 -12.67 0.69 8.18
N THR A 216 -11.96 0.87 9.30
CA THR A 216 -11.51 -0.24 10.17
C THR A 216 -12.70 -0.91 10.85
N VAL A 217 -13.67 -0.12 11.34
CA VAL A 217 -14.92 -0.63 11.93
C VAL A 217 -15.70 -1.46 10.92
N ALA A 218 -15.91 -0.92 9.71
CA ALA A 218 -16.62 -1.63 8.65
C ALA A 218 -15.89 -2.93 8.25
N ALA A 219 -14.55 -2.90 8.14
CA ALA A 219 -13.76 -4.07 7.79
C ALA A 219 -13.86 -5.18 8.85
N ILE A 220 -13.69 -4.84 10.13
CA ILE A 220 -13.77 -5.82 11.23
C ILE A 220 -15.18 -6.41 11.30
N LYS A 221 -16.23 -5.58 11.24
CA LYS A 221 -17.61 -6.07 11.32
C LYS A 221 -17.99 -6.99 10.17
N ALA A 222 -17.64 -6.60 8.94
CA ALA A 222 -18.02 -7.36 7.76
C ALA A 222 -17.18 -8.63 7.56
N LEU A 223 -15.90 -8.61 7.95
CA LEU A 223 -14.95 -9.66 7.58
C LEU A 223 -14.39 -10.44 8.78
N LYS A 224 -14.83 -10.17 10.03
CA LYS A 224 -14.30 -10.85 11.23
C LYS A 224 -14.23 -12.37 11.09
N HIS A 225 -15.27 -12.98 10.54
CA HIS A 225 -15.37 -14.43 10.36
C HIS A 225 -14.41 -14.98 9.29
N LYS A 226 -13.87 -14.12 8.43
CA LYS A 226 -12.93 -14.47 7.34
C LYS A 226 -11.48 -14.11 7.67
N LEU A 227 -11.26 -13.09 8.51
CA LEU A 227 -9.94 -12.63 8.88
C LEU A 227 -9.33 -13.54 9.96
N ASP A 228 -8.07 -13.90 9.77
CA ASP A 228 -7.28 -14.62 10.77
C ASP A 228 -6.70 -13.64 11.80
N ALA A 229 -6.18 -12.50 11.35
CA ALA A 229 -5.49 -11.54 12.20
C ALA A 229 -5.59 -10.11 11.70
N VAL A 230 -5.24 -9.17 12.58
CA VAL A 230 -4.85 -7.80 12.20
C VAL A 230 -3.32 -7.70 12.27
N TYR A 231 -2.72 -7.22 11.17
CA TYR A 231 -1.32 -6.84 11.15
C TYR A 231 -1.21 -5.35 11.44
N ASP A 232 -0.79 -5.04 12.65
CA ASP A 232 -0.60 -3.66 13.12
C ASP A 232 0.86 -3.26 12.89
N ILE A 233 1.07 -2.43 11.87
CA ILE A 233 2.39 -2.10 11.33
C ILE A 233 2.76 -0.67 11.70
N THR A 234 3.99 -0.47 12.19
CA THR A 234 4.56 0.86 12.37
C THR A 234 5.78 1.01 11.47
N ILE A 235 5.71 1.98 10.54
CA ILE A 235 6.76 2.30 9.59
C ILE A 235 7.57 3.48 10.14
N MET A 236 8.90 3.36 10.13
CA MET A 236 9.84 4.33 10.67
C MET A 236 10.97 4.56 9.67
N TYR A 237 11.18 5.82 9.28
CA TYR A 237 12.23 6.23 8.33
C TYR A 237 13.33 6.99 9.08
N ASN A 238 14.58 6.54 9.01
CA ASN A 238 15.70 7.22 9.68
C ASN A 238 15.99 8.62 9.12
N GLN A 239 15.76 8.83 7.83
CA GLN A 239 16.00 10.10 7.14
C GLN A 239 15.04 11.24 7.52
N THR A 240 14.06 10.98 8.38
CA THR A 240 13.06 11.99 8.78
C THR A 240 13.51 12.85 9.96
N TYR A 241 14.81 12.89 10.26
CA TYR A 241 15.36 13.73 11.31
C TYR A 241 16.63 14.42 10.86
N ASP A 242 16.63 15.77 10.89
CA ASP A 242 17.83 16.58 10.66
C ASP A 242 18.61 16.74 11.95
N HIS A 243 19.77 16.11 12.03
CA HIS A 243 20.63 16.16 13.21
C HIS A 243 21.28 17.53 13.44
N GLN A 244 21.48 18.32 12.40
CA GLN A 244 22.08 19.67 12.50
C GLN A 244 21.08 20.68 13.04
N GLN A 245 19.86 20.67 12.49
CA GLN A 245 18.79 21.58 12.86
C GLN A 245 17.92 21.06 14.01
N GLN A 246 18.09 19.80 14.43
CA GLN A 246 17.29 19.13 15.46
C GLN A 246 15.79 19.14 15.18
N ILE A 247 15.42 19.07 13.89
CA ILE A 247 14.03 19.10 13.44
C ILE A 247 13.63 17.80 12.73
N ARG A 248 12.34 17.49 12.81
CA ARG A 248 11.76 16.37 12.07
C ARG A 248 11.46 16.82 10.63
N LEU A 249 11.96 16.05 9.67
CA LEU A 249 11.71 16.21 8.24
C LEU A 249 10.51 15.37 7.79
N ASN A 250 10.09 15.58 6.54
CA ASN A 250 9.13 14.70 5.89
C ASN A 250 9.75 13.33 5.61
N ALA A 251 8.92 12.29 5.62
CA ALA A 251 9.33 10.99 5.10
C ALA A 251 9.55 11.07 3.57
N PRO A 252 10.45 10.25 2.99
CA PRO A 252 10.86 10.38 1.60
C PRO A 252 9.68 10.19 0.65
N SER A 253 9.64 10.99 -0.41
CA SER A 253 8.79 10.75 -1.57
C SER A 253 9.29 9.53 -2.36
N MET A 254 8.51 9.03 -3.34
CA MET A 254 8.99 7.95 -4.23
C MET A 254 10.27 8.32 -4.95
N ALA A 255 10.42 9.59 -5.36
CA ALA A 255 11.61 10.05 -6.05
C ALA A 255 12.84 10.05 -5.14
N GLU A 256 12.72 10.64 -3.95
CA GLU A 256 13.78 10.65 -2.94
C GLU A 256 14.18 9.24 -2.51
N TYR A 257 13.19 8.35 -2.35
CA TYR A 257 13.45 6.95 -2.01
C TYR A 257 14.25 6.22 -3.09
N LEU A 258 13.91 6.39 -4.38
CA LEU A 258 14.62 5.79 -5.50
C LEU A 258 16.04 6.36 -5.71
N GLN A 259 16.28 7.60 -5.33
CA GLN A 259 17.57 8.27 -5.47
C GLN A 259 18.49 8.09 -4.26
N SER A 260 17.95 7.62 -3.14
CA SER A 260 18.72 7.53 -1.90
C SER A 260 19.78 6.43 -1.93
N GLU A 261 20.96 6.74 -1.37
CA GLU A 261 22.11 5.83 -1.29
C GLU A 261 22.24 5.14 0.08
N THR A 262 21.64 5.71 1.13
CA THR A 262 21.84 5.25 2.51
C THR A 262 20.57 5.38 3.34
N ASN A 263 19.53 4.65 2.95
CA ASN A 263 18.29 4.65 3.71
C ASN A 263 18.22 3.45 4.64
N GLU A 264 17.79 3.69 5.87
CA GLU A 264 17.35 2.66 6.78
C GLU A 264 15.83 2.83 6.98
N LEU A 265 15.12 1.75 6.75
CA LEU A 265 13.70 1.62 6.99
C LEU A 265 13.47 0.61 8.08
N HIS A 266 12.76 0.99 9.14
CA HIS A 266 12.39 0.09 10.21
C HIS A 266 10.89 -0.17 10.19
N ILE A 267 10.48 -1.42 10.37
CA ILE A 267 9.09 -1.86 10.34
C ILE A 267 8.83 -2.67 11.60
N ASP A 268 8.05 -2.14 12.54
CA ASP A 268 7.55 -2.94 13.67
C ASP A 268 6.24 -3.62 13.28
N ILE A 269 6.18 -4.93 13.49
CA ILE A 269 5.04 -5.76 13.14
C ILE A 269 4.45 -6.36 14.41
N ARG A 270 3.15 -6.17 14.61
CA ARG A 270 2.38 -6.85 15.65
C ARG A 270 1.25 -7.61 15.03
N ARG A 271 1.28 -8.92 15.16
CA ARG A 271 0.18 -9.79 14.75
C ARG A 271 -0.80 -9.94 15.92
N ILE A 272 -2.03 -9.51 15.70
CA ILE A 272 -3.11 -9.56 16.68
C ILE A 272 -4.17 -10.51 16.14
N GLU A 273 -4.52 -11.56 16.90
CA GLU A 273 -5.59 -12.48 16.52
C GLU A 273 -6.91 -11.70 16.40
N ILE A 274 -7.69 -12.01 15.37
CA ILE A 274 -8.96 -11.29 15.14
C ILE A 274 -9.94 -11.40 16.31
N ASN A 275 -9.88 -12.52 17.04
CA ASN A 275 -10.75 -12.77 18.19
C ASN A 275 -10.35 -12.01 19.45
N GLU A 276 -9.12 -11.50 19.52
CA GLU A 276 -8.64 -10.66 20.63
C GLU A 276 -9.15 -9.22 20.52
N ILE A 277 -9.73 -8.84 19.37
CA ILE A 277 -10.18 -7.47 19.15
C ILE A 277 -11.59 -7.30 19.73
N PRO A 278 -11.79 -6.33 20.65
CA PRO A 278 -13.10 -5.98 21.16
C PRO A 278 -13.97 -5.44 20.00
N SER A 279 -15.00 -6.16 19.60
CA SER A 279 -15.73 -5.85 18.37
C SER A 279 -17.25 -5.93 18.52
N GLU A 280 -17.77 -5.94 19.74
CA GLU A 280 -19.21 -5.95 20.00
C GLU A 280 -19.86 -4.64 19.57
N THR A 281 -19.20 -3.51 19.82
CA THR A 281 -19.69 -2.19 19.43
C THR A 281 -18.70 -1.43 18.54
N ASN A 282 -19.19 -0.45 17.77
CA ASN A 282 -18.33 0.43 16.96
C ASN A 282 -17.34 1.20 17.83
N GLU A 283 -17.77 1.58 19.03
CA GLU A 283 -16.98 2.34 19.98
C GLU A 283 -15.79 1.51 20.51
N GLN A 284 -16.02 0.23 20.83
CA GLN A 284 -14.93 -0.66 21.26
C GLN A 284 -13.85 -0.79 20.19
N ILE A 285 -14.23 -0.99 18.92
CA ILE A 285 -13.26 -1.05 17.80
C ILE A 285 -12.53 0.29 17.66
N SER A 286 -13.26 1.41 17.79
CA SER A 286 -12.66 2.75 17.68
C SER A 286 -11.65 3.01 18.79
N ASN A 287 -12.00 2.69 20.03
CA ASN A 287 -11.12 2.85 21.19
C ASN A 287 -9.90 1.93 21.11
N TRP A 288 -10.08 0.69 20.66
CA TRP A 288 -8.99 -0.22 20.38
C TRP A 288 -8.02 0.39 19.34
N LEU A 289 -8.54 0.94 18.23
CA LEU A 289 -7.72 1.56 17.21
C LEU A 289 -6.96 2.79 17.72
N TYR A 290 -7.59 3.63 18.57
CA TYR A 290 -6.91 4.77 19.21
C TYR A 290 -5.76 4.29 20.09
N GLN A 291 -5.95 3.24 20.88
CA GLN A 291 -4.88 2.66 21.70
C GLN A 291 -3.72 2.14 20.83
N ARG A 292 -4.02 1.51 19.67
CA ARG A 292 -2.98 1.06 18.74
C ARG A 292 -2.16 2.23 18.21
N PHE A 293 -2.82 3.35 17.85
CA PHE A 293 -2.15 4.56 17.38
C PHE A 293 -1.35 5.27 18.48
N GLN A 294 -1.82 5.23 19.72
CA GLN A 294 -1.04 5.72 20.87
C GLN A 294 0.27 4.95 21.04
N LEU A 295 0.24 3.63 20.85
CA LEU A 295 1.47 2.81 20.90
C LEU A 295 2.39 3.11 19.71
N LYS A 296 1.87 3.36 18.52
CA LYS A 296 2.66 3.80 17.36
C LYS A 296 3.31 5.16 17.60
N ASP A 297 2.58 6.12 18.16
CA ASP A 297 3.09 7.44 18.50
C ASP A 297 4.27 7.34 19.48
N LYS A 298 4.11 6.54 20.55
CA LYS A 298 5.17 6.27 21.53
C LYS A 298 6.39 5.60 20.88
N LEU A 299 6.18 4.61 20.01
CA LEU A 299 7.26 3.91 19.33
C LEU A 299 8.04 4.85 18.39
N LEU A 300 7.35 5.67 17.63
CA LEU A 300 7.96 6.67 16.75
C LEU A 300 8.74 7.72 17.56
N LYS A 301 8.21 8.17 18.70
CA LYS A 301 8.92 9.06 19.62
C LYS A 301 10.24 8.45 20.09
N ASN A 302 10.21 7.18 20.50
CA ASN A 302 11.43 6.47 20.95
C ASN A 302 12.43 6.33 19.80
N PHE A 303 11.96 6.01 18.59
CA PHE A 303 12.76 5.90 17.38
C PHE A 303 13.50 7.21 17.06
N TYR A 304 12.76 8.33 16.99
CA TYR A 304 13.39 9.62 16.69
C TYR A 304 14.29 10.12 17.80
N ASN A 305 13.96 9.86 19.06
CA ASN A 305 14.86 10.18 20.19
C ASN A 305 16.16 9.38 20.12
N TYR A 306 16.09 8.09 19.74
CA TYR A 306 17.27 7.28 19.53
C TYR A 306 18.19 7.89 18.46
N TYR A 307 17.65 8.20 17.27
CA TYR A 307 18.43 8.82 16.20
C TYR A 307 18.93 10.24 16.54
N LYS A 308 18.22 10.95 17.42
CA LYS A 308 18.67 12.26 17.94
C LYS A 308 19.92 12.16 18.83
N THR A 309 20.03 11.09 19.61
CA THR A 309 21.11 10.90 20.61
C THR A 309 22.19 9.92 20.16
N LYS A 310 22.03 9.31 18.97
CA LYS A 310 22.95 8.30 18.46
C LYS A 310 24.34 8.88 18.18
N ASN A 311 25.34 8.40 18.92
CA ASN A 311 26.74 8.74 18.74
C ASN A 311 27.54 7.66 18.00
N ASP A 312 26.98 6.46 17.80
CA ASP A 312 27.61 5.31 17.17
C ASP A 312 26.71 4.75 16.05
N GLU A 313 27.19 4.80 14.81
CA GLU A 313 26.44 4.31 13.64
C GLU A 313 26.29 2.79 13.60
N SER A 314 27.10 2.04 14.34
CA SER A 314 27.03 0.57 14.38
C SER A 314 25.86 0.02 15.20
N ILE A 315 25.25 0.85 16.06
CA ILE A 315 24.12 0.42 16.89
C ILE A 315 22.82 0.56 16.12
N ILE A 316 22.11 -0.55 15.91
CA ILE A 316 20.80 -0.60 15.25
C ILE A 316 19.70 -0.34 16.29
N PHE A 317 18.72 0.50 15.94
CA PHE A 317 17.54 0.74 16.78
C PHE A 317 16.84 -0.60 17.10
N THR A 318 16.51 -0.82 18.35
CA THR A 318 15.70 -1.95 18.79
C THR A 318 14.42 -1.44 19.42
N CYS A 319 13.28 -1.99 19.01
CA CYS A 319 12.03 -1.79 19.72
C CYS A 319 12.14 -2.38 21.14
N ASP A 320 11.33 -1.89 22.12
CA ASP A 320 11.30 -2.34 23.53
C ASP A 320 11.02 -3.86 23.72
N ARG A 321 11.32 -4.67 22.72
CA ARG A 321 11.20 -6.13 22.70
C ARG A 321 12.59 -6.75 22.76
N LYS A 322 12.67 -7.92 23.37
CA LYS A 322 13.92 -8.69 23.50
C LYS A 322 14.47 -9.21 22.16
N ASP A 323 13.63 -9.19 21.10
CA ASP A 323 13.99 -9.76 19.81
C ASP A 323 14.77 -8.75 18.96
N LYS A 324 15.93 -9.19 18.47
CA LYS A 324 16.71 -8.39 17.51
C LYS A 324 15.96 -8.27 16.18
N PRO A 325 16.05 -7.11 15.52
CA PRO A 325 15.51 -6.96 14.17
C PRO A 325 16.23 -7.88 13.19
N ILE A 326 15.50 -8.30 12.16
CA ILE A 326 16.10 -8.96 11.01
C ILE A 326 16.20 -7.98 9.85
N GLU A 327 17.24 -8.09 9.05
CA GLU A 327 17.30 -7.41 7.76
C GLU A 327 16.43 -8.17 6.75
N LEU A 328 15.49 -7.45 6.12
CA LEU A 328 14.55 -8.02 5.17
C LEU A 328 15.14 -7.96 3.76
N GLU A 329 15.67 -9.08 3.32
CA GLU A 329 16.20 -9.23 1.96
C GLU A 329 15.16 -9.88 1.03
N LEU A 330 15.04 -9.37 -0.19
CA LEU A 330 14.28 -9.99 -1.26
C LEU A 330 15.22 -10.52 -2.32
N PRO A 331 15.33 -11.84 -2.49
CA PRO A 331 16.18 -12.42 -3.52
C PRO A 331 15.81 -11.90 -4.91
N LEU A 332 16.80 -11.50 -5.71
CA LEU A 332 16.59 -10.93 -7.05
C LEU A 332 15.74 -11.84 -7.95
N ARG A 333 15.87 -13.16 -7.80
CA ARG A 333 15.04 -14.15 -8.52
C ARG A 333 13.54 -13.97 -8.32
N GLU A 334 13.11 -13.38 -7.20
CA GLU A 334 11.68 -13.15 -6.92
C GLU A 334 11.07 -12.04 -7.77
N THR A 335 11.88 -11.15 -8.33
CA THR A 335 11.41 -9.94 -9.02
C THR A 335 11.89 -9.85 -10.47
N ILE A 336 13.09 -10.36 -10.77
CA ILE A 336 13.75 -10.17 -12.06
C ILE A 336 12.95 -10.76 -13.24
N TYR A 337 12.30 -11.91 -13.04
CA TYR A 337 11.48 -12.54 -14.08
C TYR A 337 10.29 -11.65 -14.48
N SER A 338 9.65 -11.01 -13.52
CA SER A 338 8.56 -10.07 -13.79
C SER A 338 9.04 -8.83 -14.52
N CYS A 339 10.23 -8.32 -14.16
CA CYS A 339 10.87 -7.22 -14.87
C CYS A 339 11.14 -7.58 -16.33
N PHE A 340 11.77 -8.70 -16.59
CA PHE A 340 12.03 -9.19 -17.96
C PHE A 340 10.73 -9.46 -18.73
N PHE A 341 9.79 -10.16 -18.13
CA PHE A 341 8.53 -10.49 -18.79
C PHE A 341 7.79 -9.23 -19.26
N LEU A 342 7.56 -8.26 -18.37
CA LEU A 342 6.83 -7.05 -18.71
C LEU A 342 7.60 -6.15 -19.69
N THR A 343 8.92 -6.06 -19.55
CA THR A 343 9.76 -5.27 -20.46
C THR A 343 9.78 -5.91 -21.84
N LEU A 344 10.11 -7.20 -21.95
CA LEU A 344 10.20 -7.92 -23.22
C LEU A 344 8.86 -7.96 -23.96
N THR A 345 7.76 -8.13 -23.26
CA THR A 345 6.43 -8.10 -23.88
C THR A 345 6.00 -6.69 -24.35
N THR A 346 6.61 -5.63 -23.78
CA THR A 346 6.37 -4.24 -24.19
C THR A 346 7.25 -3.81 -25.36
N LEU A 347 8.47 -4.37 -25.49
CA LEU A 347 9.43 -4.00 -26.54
C LEU A 347 8.86 -4.06 -27.97
N PRO A 348 8.11 -5.08 -28.42
CA PRO A 348 7.54 -5.13 -29.76
C PRO A 348 6.59 -3.95 -30.05
N PHE A 349 5.89 -3.46 -29.03
CA PHE A 349 5.01 -2.29 -29.16
C PHE A 349 5.79 -0.98 -29.31
N ILE A 350 7.02 -0.93 -28.81
CA ILE A 350 7.87 0.26 -28.90
C ILE A 350 8.74 0.23 -30.15
N LEU A 351 9.30 -0.93 -30.49
CA LEU A 351 10.30 -1.07 -31.56
C LEU A 351 9.68 -1.09 -32.96
N SER A 352 8.50 -1.69 -33.15
CA SER A 352 7.86 -1.75 -34.48
C SER A 352 6.96 -0.52 -34.72
N GLU A 353 6.88 -0.09 -35.98
CA GLU A 353 6.02 1.03 -36.38
C GLU A 353 4.53 0.76 -36.10
N ARG A 354 4.04 -0.43 -36.45
CA ARG A 354 2.67 -0.87 -36.15
C ARG A 354 2.43 -0.96 -34.65
N GLY A 355 3.43 -1.46 -33.92
CA GLY A 355 3.39 -1.54 -32.45
C GLY A 355 3.26 -0.18 -31.80
N ARG A 356 4.07 0.81 -32.20
CA ARG A 356 3.99 2.19 -31.69
C ARG A 356 2.62 2.82 -31.97
N SER A 357 2.09 2.65 -33.19
CA SER A 357 0.76 3.13 -33.53
C SER A 357 -0.33 2.50 -32.64
N PHE A 358 -0.26 1.19 -32.41
CA PHE A 358 -1.20 0.49 -31.53
C PHE A 358 -1.05 0.93 -30.07
N TYR A 359 0.18 1.02 -29.56
CA TYR A 359 0.47 1.48 -28.21
C TYR A 359 -0.06 2.89 -27.95
N LEU A 360 0.16 3.82 -28.88
CA LEU A 360 -0.36 5.18 -28.78
C LEU A 360 -1.90 5.21 -28.80
N LYS A 361 -2.54 4.35 -29.60
CA LYS A 361 -4.01 4.21 -29.59
C LYS A 361 -4.52 3.71 -28.24
N ILE A 362 -3.84 2.75 -27.60
CA ILE A 362 -4.18 2.31 -26.25
C ILE A 362 -4.06 3.48 -25.25
N CYS A 363 -3.00 4.27 -25.31
CA CYS A 363 -2.83 5.41 -24.43
C CYS A 363 -3.88 6.50 -24.66
N LEU A 364 -4.15 6.86 -25.91
CA LEU A 364 -5.03 7.98 -26.27
C LEU A 364 -6.52 7.62 -26.19
N ILE A 365 -6.90 6.40 -26.51
CA ILE A 365 -8.28 5.93 -26.53
C ILE A 365 -8.61 5.14 -25.25
N GLY A 366 -7.72 4.24 -24.84
CA GLY A 366 -7.93 3.38 -23.68
C GLY A 366 -8.06 4.17 -22.39
N THR A 367 -7.23 5.22 -22.19
CA THR A 367 -7.31 6.06 -20.99
C THR A 367 -8.69 6.74 -20.85
N PRO A 368 -9.21 7.50 -21.82
CA PRO A 368 -10.55 8.07 -21.72
C PRO A 368 -11.64 7.01 -21.54
N LEU A 369 -11.57 5.89 -22.27
CA LEU A 369 -12.55 4.82 -22.13
C LEU A 369 -12.58 4.21 -20.73
N THR A 370 -11.43 3.98 -20.10
CA THR A 370 -11.37 3.49 -18.72
C THR A 370 -11.94 4.49 -17.72
N LEU A 371 -11.71 5.78 -17.92
CA LEU A 371 -12.28 6.85 -17.09
C LEU A 371 -13.79 6.97 -17.24
N ILE A 372 -14.30 6.91 -18.50
CA ILE A 372 -15.73 6.89 -18.81
C ILE A 372 -16.38 5.67 -18.17
N TRP A 373 -15.77 4.49 -18.33
CA TRP A 373 -16.25 3.27 -17.69
C TRP A 373 -16.40 3.42 -16.17
N MET A 374 -15.39 3.95 -15.48
CA MET A 374 -15.44 4.18 -14.03
C MET A 374 -16.51 5.19 -13.61
N HIS A 375 -16.83 6.14 -14.49
CA HIS A 375 -17.89 7.11 -14.26
C HIS A 375 -19.29 6.49 -14.44
N LEU A 376 -19.48 5.72 -15.51
CA LEU A 376 -20.77 5.08 -15.85
C LEU A 376 -21.10 3.89 -14.95
N PHE A 377 -20.07 3.14 -14.54
CA PHE A 377 -20.18 1.94 -13.73
C PHE A 377 -19.42 2.11 -12.39
N PRO A 378 -19.85 3.03 -11.52
CA PRO A 378 -19.30 3.13 -10.20
C PRO A 378 -19.52 1.81 -9.44
N TYR A 379 -18.63 1.48 -8.52
CA TYR A 379 -18.62 0.23 -7.76
C TYR A 379 -20.00 -0.16 -7.18
N SER A 380 -20.84 0.83 -6.88
CA SER A 380 -22.18 0.66 -6.34
C SER A 380 -23.20 0.02 -7.32
N ARG A 381 -23.02 0.15 -8.65
CA ARG A 381 -23.97 -0.42 -9.63
C ARG A 381 -23.70 -1.90 -9.97
N PHE A 382 -22.48 -2.38 -9.77
CA PHE A 382 -22.19 -3.81 -9.94
C PHE A 382 -22.80 -4.70 -8.85
N ASN A 383 -23.24 -4.11 -7.75
CA ASN A 383 -23.74 -4.84 -6.57
C ASN A 383 -25.26 -4.95 -6.51
N SER A 384 -26.03 -4.25 -7.36
CA SER A 384 -27.49 -4.42 -7.36
C SER A 384 -27.93 -5.86 -7.68
N ASN A 385 -27.11 -6.62 -8.41
CA ASN A 385 -27.35 -8.05 -8.66
C ASN A 385 -26.92 -8.98 -7.51
N ILE A 386 -26.14 -8.49 -6.55
CA ILE A 386 -25.72 -9.26 -5.38
C ILE A 386 -26.73 -9.06 -4.25
N ASP A 387 -27.23 -7.85 -4.07
CA ASP A 387 -28.29 -7.54 -3.08
C ASP A 387 -29.57 -8.36 -3.41
N ASN A 388 -29.88 -8.56 -4.71
CA ASN A 388 -31.01 -9.39 -5.16
C ASN A 388 -30.78 -10.92 -5.11
N GLN A 389 -29.56 -11.39 -4.79
CA GLN A 389 -29.24 -12.82 -4.61
C GLN A 389 -29.01 -13.19 -3.14
N LEU A 390 -28.96 -12.20 -2.26
CA LEU A 390 -28.78 -12.38 -0.80
C LEU A 390 -30.08 -12.10 -0.01
N GLU A 391 -31.15 -11.60 -0.67
CA GLU A 391 -32.54 -11.62 -0.21
C GLU A 391 -33.23 -12.94 -0.68
#